data_1abab4b846a4d1b7f7c47c4c5bf90e90
#
_entry.id   1abab4b846a4d1b7f7c47c4c5bf90e90
#
_cell.length_a   1.000
_cell.length_b   1.000
_cell.length_c   1.000
_cell.angle_alpha   90.00
_cell.angle_beta   90.00
_cell.angle_gamma   90.00
#
_symmetry.space_group_name_H-M   'P 1'
#
loop_
_entity.id
_entity.type
_entity.pdbx_description
1 polymer ?
#
loop_
_entity_poly.entity_id
_entity_poly.type
_entity_poly.pdbx_seq_one_letter_code
_entity_poly.pdbx_strand_id
1 'polypeptide(L)'
;MKALRKYLLAALALCAGAGIVLFPGELSEAVRGSVGGCLEVVIPALFAFTVLAVYLQRSGLYRVVLKPLTVPLSKLLRLPEELCAVFLLSNIGGYPVGAKLLTGLVRSGRLRRGDASRLLCCCYGSGPSFVIGTAGMQVFGSAAAGGMIFGACILSSLAAATAVCRFGKPILLDESSSAQDLSAECFISSVDAGARVMYTVCVMSVAFAAVTALLDSAGITELAAWALGKLGLGGNSDRLLPALLEVTQVRGLVPEGAAASLCAAALSFGGVCVLMQVGALTGGEISMKPLLISRIPAALLSGFLAFPAGKLTAAAEAYSPNASGVPAAGQAFSINAGLSVCVLIMAGMLILLVEGGRATD
;
A
#
# COMPACT_ATOMS: atom_id res chain seq x y z
N MET A 1 14.08 -21.60 25.06
CA MET A 1 13.38 -20.75 24.09
C MET A 1 13.47 -21.25 22.64
N LYS A 2 14.65 -21.59 22.07
CA LYS A 2 14.78 -22.07 20.67
C LYS A 2 14.02 -23.39 20.41
N ALA A 3 14.07 -24.36 21.34
CA ALA A 3 13.34 -25.63 21.20
C ALA A 3 11.82 -25.43 21.20
N LEU A 4 11.28 -24.67 22.15
CA LEU A 4 9.84 -24.36 22.24
C LEU A 4 9.32 -23.70 20.94
N ARG A 5 10.07 -22.74 20.40
CA ARG A 5 9.74 -22.11 19.12
C ARG A 5 9.66 -23.11 17.96
N LYS A 6 10.61 -24.08 17.94
CA LYS A 6 10.62 -25.12 16.90
C LYS A 6 9.38 -26.01 16.96
N TYR A 7 9.01 -26.47 18.17
CA TYR A 7 7.81 -27.30 18.35
C TYR A 7 6.52 -26.53 18.05
N LEU A 8 6.45 -25.24 18.44
CA LEU A 8 5.30 -24.40 18.13
C LEU A 8 5.13 -24.22 16.61
N LEU A 9 6.23 -23.96 15.89
CA LEU A 9 6.18 -23.83 14.42
C LEU A 9 5.82 -25.16 13.74
N ALA A 10 6.30 -26.30 14.26
CA ALA A 10 5.94 -27.61 13.75
C ALA A 10 4.45 -27.92 13.97
N ALA A 11 3.93 -27.63 15.15
CA ALA A 11 2.50 -27.78 15.45
C ALA A 11 1.64 -26.88 14.54
N LEU A 12 2.03 -25.62 14.35
CA LEU A 12 1.34 -24.70 13.45
C LEU A 12 1.33 -25.21 12.00
N ALA A 13 2.45 -25.74 11.51
CA ALA A 13 2.54 -26.32 10.16
C ALA A 13 1.66 -27.57 10.01
N LEU A 14 1.59 -28.43 11.04
CA LEU A 14 0.71 -29.59 11.05
C LEU A 14 -0.76 -29.19 11.07
N CYS A 15 -1.15 -28.20 11.89
CA CYS A 15 -2.51 -27.66 11.91
C CYS A 15 -2.90 -27.05 10.56
N ALA A 16 -2.00 -26.27 9.94
CA ALA A 16 -2.24 -25.71 8.61
C ALA A 16 -2.40 -26.82 7.56
N GLY A 17 -1.53 -27.84 7.58
CA GLY A 17 -1.64 -29.00 6.68
C GLY A 17 -2.93 -29.78 6.86
N ALA A 18 -3.36 -30.01 8.11
CA ALA A 18 -4.64 -30.63 8.41
C ALA A 18 -5.82 -29.77 7.90
N GLY A 19 -5.77 -28.46 8.10
CA GLY A 19 -6.79 -27.54 7.62
C GLY A 19 -6.94 -27.57 6.10
N ILE A 20 -5.83 -27.62 5.35
CA ILE A 20 -5.87 -27.74 3.87
C ILE A 20 -6.60 -29.01 3.43
N VAL A 21 -6.45 -30.11 4.16
CA VAL A 21 -7.10 -31.39 3.83
C VAL A 21 -8.57 -31.40 4.26
N LEU A 22 -8.90 -30.75 5.38
CA LEU A 22 -10.25 -30.75 5.96
C LEU A 22 -11.20 -29.77 5.29
N PHE A 23 -10.67 -28.61 4.78
CA PHE A 23 -11.44 -27.51 4.22
C PHE A 23 -11.01 -27.16 2.78
N PRO A 24 -10.97 -28.12 1.84
CA PRO A 24 -10.45 -27.88 0.49
C PRO A 24 -11.37 -26.97 -0.35
N GLY A 25 -12.69 -26.97 -0.08
CA GLY A 25 -13.66 -26.15 -0.79
C GLY A 25 -13.48 -24.66 -0.49
N GLU A 26 -13.52 -24.30 0.78
CA GLU A 26 -13.38 -22.94 1.28
C GLU A 26 -12.01 -22.34 0.89
N LEU A 27 -10.98 -23.17 0.96
CA LEU A 27 -9.63 -22.78 0.57
C LEU A 27 -9.54 -22.49 -0.92
N SER A 28 -10.11 -23.37 -1.75
CA SER A 28 -10.12 -23.20 -3.21
C SER A 28 -10.88 -21.94 -3.63
N GLU A 29 -12.01 -21.65 -2.98
CA GLU A 29 -12.82 -20.44 -3.25
C GLU A 29 -12.05 -19.18 -2.86
N ALA A 30 -11.46 -19.13 -1.67
CA ALA A 30 -10.66 -18.02 -1.20
C ALA A 30 -9.44 -17.73 -2.12
N VAL A 31 -8.74 -18.79 -2.54
CA VAL A 31 -7.61 -18.69 -3.47
C VAL A 31 -8.07 -18.16 -4.83
N ARG A 32 -9.15 -18.70 -5.39
CA ARG A 32 -9.71 -18.22 -6.67
C ARG A 32 -10.12 -16.74 -6.60
N GLY A 33 -10.81 -16.36 -5.54
CA GLY A 33 -11.21 -14.97 -5.31
C GLY A 33 -10.01 -14.02 -5.20
N SER A 34 -8.95 -14.45 -4.53
CA SER A 34 -7.72 -13.66 -4.41
C SER A 34 -6.97 -13.55 -5.74
N VAL A 35 -6.88 -14.64 -6.51
CA VAL A 35 -6.27 -14.60 -7.86
C VAL A 35 -7.06 -13.66 -8.78
N GLY A 36 -8.40 -13.75 -8.80
CA GLY A 36 -9.26 -12.83 -9.54
C GLY A 36 -9.02 -11.38 -9.12
N GLY A 37 -9.00 -11.08 -7.83
CA GLY A 37 -8.71 -9.75 -7.31
C GLY A 37 -7.31 -9.23 -7.67
N CYS A 38 -6.32 -10.10 -7.74
CA CYS A 38 -4.98 -9.74 -8.22
C CYS A 38 -5.00 -9.32 -9.69
N LEU A 39 -5.69 -10.07 -10.55
CA LEU A 39 -5.76 -9.82 -11.98
C LEU A 39 -6.62 -8.60 -12.33
N GLU A 40 -7.75 -8.44 -11.67
CA GLU A 40 -8.74 -7.42 -12.01
C GLU A 40 -8.49 -6.08 -11.31
N VAL A 41 -7.86 -6.07 -10.13
CA VAL A 41 -7.71 -4.86 -9.30
C VAL A 41 -6.25 -4.54 -9.04
N VAL A 42 -5.48 -5.49 -8.47
CA VAL A 42 -4.13 -5.20 -7.95
C VAL A 42 -3.16 -4.90 -9.09
N ILE A 43 -3.06 -5.77 -10.07
CA ILE A 43 -2.12 -5.60 -11.19
C ILE A 43 -2.46 -4.34 -11.99
N PRO A 44 -3.71 -4.11 -12.45
CA PRO A 44 -4.04 -2.90 -13.19
C PRO A 44 -3.77 -1.60 -12.40
N ALA A 45 -4.04 -1.59 -11.10
CA ALA A 45 -3.87 -0.40 -10.28
C ALA A 45 -2.40 -0.09 -9.95
N LEU A 46 -1.58 -1.11 -9.70
CA LEU A 46 -0.24 -0.92 -9.14
C LEU A 46 0.90 -1.11 -10.14
N PHE A 47 0.74 -1.95 -11.18
CA PHE A 47 1.83 -2.29 -12.09
C PHE A 47 2.36 -1.07 -12.84
N ALA A 48 1.50 -0.39 -13.58
CA ALA A 48 1.89 0.77 -14.38
C ALA A 48 2.52 1.86 -13.50
N PHE A 49 1.94 2.09 -12.31
CA PHE A 49 2.45 3.08 -11.38
C PHE A 49 3.82 2.68 -10.79
N THR A 50 4.01 1.40 -10.48
CA THR A 50 5.30 0.89 -9.98
C THR A 50 6.40 1.05 -11.04
N VAL A 51 6.10 0.71 -12.30
CA VAL A 51 7.02 0.90 -13.42
C VAL A 51 7.39 2.38 -13.55
N LEU A 52 6.38 3.26 -13.56
CA LEU A 52 6.58 4.71 -13.65
C LEU A 52 7.45 5.23 -12.50
N ALA A 53 7.16 4.83 -11.26
CA ALA A 53 7.90 5.28 -10.09
C ALA A 53 9.37 4.85 -10.14
N VAL A 54 9.63 3.59 -10.52
CA VAL A 54 11.00 3.07 -10.66
C VAL A 54 11.73 3.78 -11.80
N TYR A 55 11.05 4.00 -12.93
CA TYR A 55 11.62 4.70 -14.07
C TYR A 55 11.95 6.16 -13.73
N LEU A 56 11.02 6.90 -13.12
CA LEU A 56 11.25 8.28 -12.70
C LEU A 56 12.46 8.40 -11.76
N GLN A 57 12.61 7.46 -10.82
CA GLN A 57 13.76 7.46 -9.93
C GLN A 57 15.07 7.15 -10.65
N ARG A 58 15.11 6.11 -11.47
CA ARG A 58 16.33 5.67 -12.16
C ARG A 58 16.78 6.64 -13.24
N SER A 59 15.84 7.16 -14.03
CA SER A 59 16.13 8.13 -15.08
C SER A 59 16.48 9.53 -14.56
N GLY A 60 16.23 9.80 -13.27
CA GLY A 60 16.40 11.12 -12.70
C GLY A 60 15.30 12.14 -13.08
N LEU A 61 14.30 11.71 -13.86
CA LEU A 61 13.19 12.57 -14.31
C LEU A 61 12.33 13.10 -13.15
N TYR A 62 12.37 12.44 -11.97
CA TYR A 62 11.72 12.98 -10.76
C TYR A 62 12.14 14.42 -10.46
N ARG A 63 13.37 14.83 -10.82
CA ARG A 63 13.89 16.20 -10.64
C ARG A 63 13.14 17.25 -11.45
N VAL A 64 12.50 16.83 -12.54
CA VAL A 64 11.69 17.73 -13.40
C VAL A 64 10.22 17.60 -13.02
N VAL A 65 9.71 16.37 -13.03
CA VAL A 65 8.27 16.09 -12.87
C VAL A 65 7.78 16.42 -11.45
N LEU A 66 8.56 16.07 -10.42
CA LEU A 66 8.15 16.24 -9.01
C LEU A 66 8.75 17.47 -8.35
N LYS A 67 9.56 18.27 -9.05
CA LYS A 67 10.23 19.47 -8.51
C LYS A 67 9.30 20.40 -7.73
N PRO A 68 8.10 20.75 -8.21
CA PRO A 68 7.21 21.66 -7.47
C PRO A 68 6.78 21.11 -6.11
N LEU A 69 6.79 19.80 -5.92
CA LEU A 69 6.44 19.12 -4.67
C LEU A 69 7.67 18.78 -3.82
N THR A 70 8.78 18.38 -4.45
CA THR A 70 9.99 17.97 -3.72
C THR A 70 10.73 19.14 -3.09
N VAL A 71 10.76 20.32 -3.73
CA VAL A 71 11.44 21.50 -3.20
C VAL A 71 10.84 21.97 -1.87
N PRO A 72 9.51 22.20 -1.72
CA PRO A 72 8.96 22.59 -0.43
C PRO A 72 9.07 21.46 0.61
N LEU A 73 8.91 20.20 0.18
CA LEU A 73 9.02 19.04 1.05
C LEU A 73 10.45 18.85 1.58
N SER A 74 11.47 19.09 0.74
CA SER A 74 12.88 19.04 1.11
C SER A 74 13.21 20.05 2.21
N LYS A 75 12.68 21.28 2.11
CA LYS A 75 12.83 22.30 3.14
C LYS A 75 12.12 21.92 4.45
N LEU A 76 10.92 21.35 4.36
CA LEU A 76 10.12 20.90 5.51
C LEU A 76 10.79 19.74 6.26
N LEU A 77 11.19 18.70 5.51
CA LEU A 77 11.73 17.46 6.07
C LEU A 77 13.26 17.49 6.24
N ARG A 78 13.96 18.48 5.66
CA ARG A 78 15.43 18.53 5.61
C ARG A 78 16.04 17.27 5.00
N LEU A 79 15.42 16.80 3.93
CA LEU A 79 15.86 15.63 3.15
C LEU A 79 16.33 16.05 1.76
N PRO A 80 17.26 15.30 1.15
CA PRO A 80 17.56 15.43 -0.29
C PRO A 80 16.29 15.29 -1.14
N GLU A 81 16.22 16.03 -2.25
CA GLU A 81 15.04 16.03 -3.13
C GLU A 81 14.67 14.64 -3.65
N GLU A 82 15.66 13.80 -3.91
CA GLU A 82 15.42 12.41 -4.34
C GLU A 82 14.69 11.57 -3.28
N LEU A 83 15.04 11.74 -2.00
CA LEU A 83 14.35 11.06 -0.91
C LEU A 83 12.93 11.61 -0.69
N CYS A 84 12.72 12.89 -0.94
CA CYS A 84 11.38 13.49 -1.00
C CYS A 84 10.56 12.92 -2.17
N ALA A 85 11.18 12.70 -3.33
CA ALA A 85 10.54 12.03 -4.47
C ALA A 85 10.18 10.58 -4.11
N VAL A 86 11.07 9.84 -3.45
CA VAL A 86 10.78 8.48 -2.96
C VAL A 86 9.59 8.50 -1.99
N PHE A 87 9.53 9.45 -1.06
CA PHE A 87 8.39 9.60 -0.14
C PHE A 87 7.08 9.83 -0.91
N LEU A 88 7.05 10.73 -1.88
CA LEU A 88 5.86 11.01 -2.70
C LEU A 88 5.45 9.79 -3.52
N LEU A 89 6.39 9.21 -4.26
CA LEU A 89 6.13 8.05 -5.11
C LEU A 89 5.65 6.84 -4.32
N SER A 90 6.16 6.63 -3.11
CA SER A 90 5.74 5.52 -2.25
C SER A 90 4.32 5.67 -1.71
N ASN A 91 3.92 6.89 -1.35
CA ASN A 91 2.57 7.16 -0.83
C ASN A 91 1.50 7.22 -1.93
N ILE A 92 1.90 7.50 -3.18
CA ILE A 92 0.99 7.48 -4.33
C ILE A 92 0.97 6.08 -4.99
N GLY A 93 2.12 5.42 -5.09
CA GLY A 93 2.27 4.13 -5.77
C GLY A 93 1.88 2.92 -4.94
N GLY A 94 1.65 3.10 -3.65
CA GLY A 94 1.29 2.01 -2.73
C GLY A 94 2.49 1.40 -2.02
N TYR A 95 2.21 0.58 -1.02
CA TYR A 95 3.16 0.03 -0.05
C TYR A 95 4.46 -0.58 -0.62
N PRO A 96 4.41 -1.39 -1.71
CA PRO A 96 5.62 -2.06 -2.20
C PRO A 96 6.58 -1.12 -2.90
N VAL A 97 6.09 0.02 -3.42
CA VAL A 97 6.91 0.97 -4.18
C VAL A 97 8.01 1.56 -3.29
N GLY A 98 7.67 2.02 -2.08
CA GLY A 98 8.65 2.58 -1.14
C GLY A 98 9.77 1.61 -0.80
N ALA A 99 9.43 0.35 -0.49
CA ALA A 99 10.40 -0.70 -0.23
C ALA A 99 11.32 -0.94 -1.45
N LYS A 100 10.75 -0.98 -2.65
CA LYS A 100 11.50 -1.19 -3.90
C LYS A 100 12.48 -0.05 -4.18
N LEU A 101 12.03 1.20 -4.06
CA LEU A 101 12.86 2.37 -4.33
C LEU A 101 13.99 2.51 -3.30
N LEU A 102 13.67 2.39 -2.00
CA LEU A 102 14.69 2.46 -0.94
C LEU A 102 15.71 1.31 -1.03
N THR A 103 15.26 0.09 -1.33
CA THR A 103 16.17 -1.04 -1.53
C THR A 103 17.08 -0.82 -2.75
N GLY A 104 16.56 -0.21 -3.80
CA GLY A 104 17.36 0.20 -4.96
C GLY A 104 18.50 1.14 -4.58
N LEU A 105 18.22 2.17 -3.78
CA LEU A 105 19.24 3.11 -3.28
C LEU A 105 20.26 2.47 -2.34
N VAL A 106 19.84 1.50 -1.53
CA VAL A 106 20.76 0.74 -0.67
C VAL A 106 21.68 -0.16 -1.51
N ARG A 107 21.14 -0.86 -2.51
CA ARG A 107 21.91 -1.75 -3.40
C ARG A 107 22.92 -1.01 -4.26
N SER A 108 22.58 0.19 -4.69
CA SER A 108 23.52 1.06 -5.40
C SER A 108 24.55 1.74 -4.49
N GLY A 109 24.53 1.49 -3.17
CA GLY A 109 25.46 2.08 -2.21
C GLY A 109 25.17 3.54 -1.88
N ARG A 110 24.15 4.15 -2.47
CA ARG A 110 23.82 5.58 -2.34
C ARG A 110 23.13 5.93 -1.02
N LEU A 111 22.44 4.98 -0.38
CA LEU A 111 21.75 5.16 0.89
C LEU A 111 22.20 4.11 1.92
N ARG A 112 22.49 4.54 3.14
CA ARG A 112 22.85 3.63 4.23
C ARG A 112 21.65 2.79 4.65
N ARG A 113 21.85 1.50 4.94
CA ARG A 113 20.80 0.57 5.38
C ARG A 113 20.00 1.07 6.59
N GLY A 114 20.67 1.70 7.56
CA GLY A 114 20.02 2.25 8.76
C GLY A 114 19.09 3.42 8.43
N ASP A 115 19.49 4.29 7.50
CA ASP A 115 18.69 5.44 7.07
C ASP A 115 17.50 4.99 6.21
N ALA A 116 17.70 4.00 5.33
CA ALA A 116 16.62 3.35 4.60
C ALA A 116 15.57 2.73 5.53
N SER A 117 16.02 2.06 6.63
CA SER A 117 15.11 1.51 7.64
C SER A 117 14.26 2.58 8.33
N ARG A 118 14.83 3.75 8.58
CA ARG A 118 14.10 4.90 9.16
C ARG A 118 13.10 5.48 8.16
N LEU A 119 13.52 5.68 6.90
CA LEU A 119 12.66 6.21 5.85
C LEU A 119 11.52 5.27 5.49
N LEU A 120 11.71 3.96 5.62
CA LEU A 120 10.66 2.99 5.37
C LEU A 120 9.42 3.21 6.25
N CYS A 121 9.58 3.81 7.44
CA CYS A 121 8.47 4.17 8.33
C CYS A 121 7.48 5.16 7.71
N CYS A 122 7.93 6.04 6.82
CA CYS A 122 7.10 7.05 6.16
C CYS A 122 6.89 6.75 4.66
N CYS A 123 7.78 5.97 4.04
CA CYS A 123 7.64 5.52 2.66
C CYS A 123 6.82 4.22 2.58
N TYR A 124 5.66 4.22 3.24
CA TYR A 124 4.77 3.08 3.37
C TYR A 124 3.33 3.57 3.46
N GLY A 125 2.58 3.46 2.40
CA GLY A 125 1.19 3.90 2.34
C GLY A 125 0.41 3.22 1.23
N SER A 126 -0.92 3.24 1.37
CA SER A 126 -1.84 2.79 0.32
C SER A 126 -1.96 3.85 -0.77
N GLY A 127 -1.96 3.43 -2.02
CA GLY A 127 -2.14 4.36 -3.15
C GLY A 127 -3.57 4.95 -3.22
N PRO A 128 -3.72 6.16 -3.82
CA PRO A 128 -5.02 6.83 -3.92
C PRO A 128 -6.05 6.02 -4.69
N SER A 129 -5.64 5.30 -5.74
CA SER A 129 -6.55 4.46 -6.53
C SER A 129 -7.25 3.40 -5.69
N PHE A 130 -6.52 2.77 -4.77
CA PHE A 130 -7.08 1.80 -3.86
C PHE A 130 -7.95 2.46 -2.78
N VAL A 131 -7.46 3.54 -2.15
CA VAL A 131 -8.19 4.19 -1.05
C VAL A 131 -9.47 4.85 -1.55
N ILE A 132 -9.40 5.61 -2.64
CA ILE A 132 -10.56 6.33 -3.17
C ILE A 132 -11.51 5.36 -3.88
N GLY A 133 -10.97 4.46 -4.72
CA GLY A 133 -11.76 3.53 -5.51
C GLY A 133 -12.38 2.41 -4.66
N THR A 134 -11.58 1.76 -3.81
CA THR A 134 -12.06 0.63 -3.01
C THR A 134 -12.67 1.09 -1.70
N ALA A 135 -11.92 1.77 -0.83
CA ALA A 135 -12.46 2.18 0.45
C ALA A 135 -13.53 3.27 0.30
N GLY A 136 -13.25 4.34 -0.48
CA GLY A 136 -14.20 5.43 -0.68
C GLY A 136 -15.48 5.00 -1.38
N MET A 137 -15.36 4.42 -2.58
CA MET A 137 -16.52 4.11 -3.40
C MET A 137 -17.24 2.83 -3.00
N GLN A 138 -16.51 1.75 -2.69
CA GLN A 138 -17.15 0.47 -2.41
C GLN A 138 -17.69 0.37 -0.97
N VAL A 139 -17.01 0.99 0.02
CA VAL A 139 -17.46 0.96 1.43
C VAL A 139 -18.40 2.12 1.72
N PHE A 140 -18.00 3.35 1.35
CA PHE A 140 -18.73 4.57 1.75
C PHE A 140 -19.59 5.17 0.63
N GLY A 141 -19.59 4.61 -0.57
CA GLY A 141 -20.32 5.16 -1.73
C GLY A 141 -19.87 6.59 -2.12
N SER A 142 -18.72 7.05 -1.64
CA SER A 142 -18.29 8.44 -1.73
C SER A 142 -16.79 8.58 -2.02
N ALA A 143 -16.46 9.14 -3.18
CA ALA A 143 -15.07 9.49 -3.50
C ALA A 143 -14.50 10.56 -2.54
N ALA A 144 -15.35 11.46 -2.04
CA ALA A 144 -14.94 12.49 -1.08
C ALA A 144 -14.52 11.85 0.26
N ALA A 145 -15.28 10.87 0.77
CA ALA A 145 -14.90 10.10 1.95
C ALA A 145 -13.56 9.37 1.73
N GLY A 146 -13.40 8.73 0.58
CA GLY A 146 -12.12 8.10 0.20
C GLY A 146 -10.97 9.09 0.14
N GLY A 147 -11.19 10.29 -0.41
CA GLY A 147 -10.22 11.38 -0.44
C GLY A 147 -9.81 11.85 0.95
N MET A 148 -10.75 11.96 1.88
CA MET A 148 -10.46 12.34 3.28
C MET A 148 -9.68 11.25 4.01
N ILE A 149 -10.05 9.99 3.83
CA ILE A 149 -9.31 8.83 4.37
C ILE A 149 -7.88 8.81 3.82
N PHE A 150 -7.72 9.01 2.51
CA PHE A 150 -6.39 9.11 1.88
C PHE A 150 -5.59 10.28 2.45
N GLY A 151 -6.20 11.47 2.58
CA GLY A 151 -5.58 12.63 3.20
C GLY A 151 -5.11 12.36 4.63
N ALA A 152 -5.92 11.67 5.44
CA ALA A 152 -5.55 11.27 6.80
C ALA A 152 -4.34 10.32 6.82
N CYS A 153 -4.27 9.36 5.89
CA CYS A 153 -3.12 8.47 5.75
C CYS A 153 -1.85 9.22 5.32
N ILE A 154 -1.96 10.16 4.37
CA ILE A 154 -0.83 10.99 3.92
C ILE A 154 -0.33 11.90 5.07
N LEU A 155 -1.23 12.53 5.81
CA LEU A 155 -0.85 13.36 6.96
C LEU A 155 -0.17 12.55 8.06
N SER A 156 -0.64 11.32 8.31
CA SER A 156 0.04 10.39 9.23
C SER A 156 1.44 10.01 8.74
N SER A 157 1.60 9.72 7.43
CA SER A 157 2.91 9.44 6.83
C SER A 157 3.84 10.66 6.88
N LEU A 158 3.31 11.86 6.67
CA LEU A 158 4.06 13.12 6.77
C LEU A 158 4.51 13.41 8.20
N ALA A 159 3.63 13.13 9.19
CA ALA A 159 3.98 13.24 10.61
C ALA A 159 5.11 12.26 10.97
N ALA A 160 5.03 11.01 10.50
CA ALA A 160 6.09 10.03 10.67
C ALA A 160 7.40 10.47 10.01
N ALA A 161 7.35 11.02 8.78
CA ALA A 161 8.51 11.58 8.08
C ALA A 161 9.14 12.73 8.89
N THR A 162 8.31 13.65 9.38
CA THR A 162 8.77 14.77 10.20
C THR A 162 9.43 14.27 11.48
N ALA A 163 8.84 13.29 12.17
CA ALA A 163 9.43 12.69 13.36
C ALA A 163 10.77 12.04 13.08
N VAL A 164 10.86 11.20 12.03
CA VAL A 164 12.09 10.52 11.61
C VAL A 164 13.21 11.51 11.27
N CYS A 165 12.87 12.59 10.57
CA CYS A 165 13.86 13.54 10.07
C CYS A 165 14.27 14.59 11.10
N ARG A 166 13.34 15.02 11.97
CA ARG A 166 13.60 16.07 12.97
C ARG A 166 14.25 15.56 14.25
N PHE A 167 13.87 14.36 14.69
CA PHE A 167 14.39 13.77 15.94
C PHE A 167 15.50 12.73 15.71
N GLY A 168 15.78 12.40 14.44
CA GLY A 168 16.83 11.47 14.08
C GLY A 168 18.12 12.15 13.62
N LYS A 169 19.16 11.32 13.37
CA LYS A 169 20.39 11.79 12.71
C LYS A 169 20.09 12.25 11.28
N PRO A 170 20.82 13.25 10.74
CA PRO A 170 20.69 13.66 9.35
C PRO A 170 20.81 12.47 8.40
N ILE A 171 19.93 12.40 7.43
CA ILE A 171 19.96 11.36 6.39
C ILE A 171 20.69 11.93 5.18
N LEU A 172 21.79 11.29 4.83
CA LEU A 172 22.63 11.69 3.72
C LEU A 172 22.43 10.72 2.56
N LEU A 173 22.38 11.25 1.36
CA LEU A 173 22.34 10.50 0.10
C LEU A 173 23.61 10.81 -0.67
N ASP A 174 24.27 9.77 -1.19
CA ASP A 174 25.40 9.95 -2.09
C ASP A 174 24.87 10.29 -3.50
N GLU A 175 25.19 11.48 -3.97
CA GLU A 175 24.77 11.99 -5.27
C GLU A 175 25.75 11.65 -6.40
N SER A 176 26.90 11.05 -6.09
CA SER A 176 28.01 10.83 -7.04
C SER A 176 27.67 9.97 -8.25
N SER A 177 26.59 9.19 -8.20
CA SER A 177 26.17 8.29 -9.29
C SER A 177 24.79 8.62 -9.88
N SER A 178 24.30 9.85 -9.71
CA SER A 178 22.96 10.23 -10.18
C SER A 178 22.97 10.76 -11.65
N ALA A 179 23.70 10.07 -12.56
CA ALA A 179 23.60 10.35 -13.98
C ALA A 179 22.16 10.09 -14.46
N GLN A 180 21.62 10.99 -15.29
CA GLN A 180 20.33 10.77 -15.93
C GLN A 180 20.50 9.65 -16.95
N ASP A 181 19.72 8.57 -16.76
CA ASP A 181 19.67 7.44 -17.69
C ASP A 181 18.31 7.39 -18.37
N LEU A 182 18.22 8.00 -19.54
CA LEU A 182 17.00 8.03 -20.37
C LEU A 182 16.99 6.90 -21.41
N SER A 183 17.85 5.89 -21.26
CA SER A 183 17.94 4.79 -22.21
C SER A 183 16.69 3.90 -22.21
N ALA A 184 16.45 3.23 -23.34
CA ALA A 184 15.41 2.20 -23.43
C ALA A 184 15.67 1.06 -22.43
N GLU A 185 16.95 0.76 -22.14
CA GLU A 185 17.36 -0.24 -21.16
C GLU A 185 16.90 0.13 -19.74
N CYS A 186 17.00 1.40 -19.36
CA CYS A 186 16.46 1.90 -18.09
C CYS A 186 14.94 1.66 -17.99
N PHE A 187 14.20 1.90 -19.08
CA PHE A 187 12.75 1.63 -19.12
C PHE A 187 12.47 0.12 -19.01
N ILE A 188 13.12 -0.74 -19.81
CA ILE A 188 12.92 -2.19 -19.77
C ILE A 188 13.24 -2.75 -18.38
N SER A 189 14.34 -2.31 -17.78
CA SER A 189 14.70 -2.74 -16.41
C SER A 189 13.71 -2.25 -15.34
N SER A 190 13.01 -1.15 -15.60
CA SER A 190 11.95 -0.65 -14.72
C SER A 190 10.67 -1.49 -14.85
N VAL A 191 10.35 -1.95 -16.04
CA VAL A 191 9.25 -2.91 -16.30
C VAL A 191 9.52 -4.24 -15.59
N ASP A 192 10.73 -4.81 -15.72
CA ASP A 192 11.11 -6.04 -15.00
C ASP A 192 11.02 -5.85 -13.48
N ALA A 193 11.49 -4.71 -12.99
CA ALA A 193 11.38 -4.38 -11.56
C ALA A 193 9.91 -4.32 -11.09
N GLY A 194 9.01 -3.73 -11.89
CA GLY A 194 7.57 -3.69 -11.64
C GLY A 194 6.94 -5.07 -11.63
N ALA A 195 7.29 -5.93 -12.59
CA ALA A 195 6.80 -7.30 -12.68
C ALA A 195 7.18 -8.13 -11.43
N ARG A 196 8.41 -8.00 -10.94
CA ARG A 196 8.86 -8.67 -9.70
C ARG A 196 8.10 -8.20 -8.47
N VAL A 197 7.78 -6.91 -8.40
CA VAL A 197 6.94 -6.37 -7.32
C VAL A 197 5.54 -6.98 -7.38
N MET A 198 4.91 -7.01 -8.57
CA MET A 198 3.58 -7.58 -8.74
C MET A 198 3.54 -9.08 -8.41
N TYR A 199 4.54 -9.83 -8.86
CA TYR A 199 4.66 -11.24 -8.48
C TYR A 199 4.66 -11.42 -6.95
N THR A 200 5.48 -10.66 -6.24
CA THR A 200 5.56 -10.74 -4.77
C THR A 200 4.22 -10.38 -4.12
N VAL A 201 3.57 -9.32 -4.59
CA VAL A 201 2.27 -8.87 -4.06
C VAL A 201 1.21 -9.94 -4.27
N CYS A 202 1.04 -10.44 -5.50
CA CYS A 202 0.00 -11.41 -5.82
C CYS A 202 0.20 -12.74 -5.07
N VAL A 203 1.43 -13.27 -5.05
CA VAL A 203 1.71 -14.54 -4.35
C VAL A 203 1.44 -14.42 -2.85
N MET A 204 1.83 -13.31 -2.24
CA MET A 204 1.56 -13.09 -0.81
C MET A 204 0.08 -12.89 -0.53
N SER A 205 -0.66 -12.13 -1.37
CA SER A 205 -2.11 -11.97 -1.21
C SER A 205 -2.86 -13.30 -1.32
N VAL A 206 -2.49 -14.15 -2.28
CA VAL A 206 -3.07 -15.49 -2.44
C VAL A 206 -2.76 -16.37 -1.21
N ALA A 207 -1.52 -16.35 -0.72
CA ALA A 207 -1.14 -17.09 0.48
C ALA A 207 -1.93 -16.62 1.72
N PHE A 208 -2.12 -15.29 1.87
CA PHE A 208 -2.89 -14.76 3.00
C PHE A 208 -4.39 -14.99 2.87
N ALA A 209 -4.94 -15.05 1.66
CA ALA A 209 -6.32 -15.48 1.44
C ALA A 209 -6.54 -16.91 1.94
N ALA A 210 -5.61 -17.81 1.63
CA ALA A 210 -5.63 -19.18 2.15
C ALA A 210 -5.53 -19.22 3.69
N VAL A 211 -4.62 -18.44 4.29
CA VAL A 211 -4.49 -18.34 5.75
C VAL A 211 -5.78 -17.82 6.38
N THR A 212 -6.37 -16.77 5.82
CA THR A 212 -7.62 -16.18 6.34
C THR A 212 -8.77 -17.20 6.28
N ALA A 213 -8.90 -17.93 5.17
CA ALA A 213 -9.92 -18.98 5.02
C ALA A 213 -9.74 -20.09 6.06
N LEU A 214 -8.50 -20.51 6.35
CA LEU A 214 -8.23 -21.49 7.39
C LEU A 214 -8.58 -20.99 8.78
N LEU A 215 -8.30 -19.72 9.09
CA LEU A 215 -8.65 -19.10 10.37
C LEU A 215 -10.18 -18.98 10.53
N ASP A 216 -10.87 -18.71 9.44
CA ASP A 216 -12.33 -18.64 9.36
C ASP A 216 -12.96 -20.02 9.62
N SER A 217 -12.52 -21.03 8.87
CA SER A 217 -12.99 -22.41 9.02
C SER A 217 -12.68 -23.01 10.41
N ALA A 218 -11.62 -22.51 11.07
CA ALA A 218 -11.26 -22.90 12.44
C ALA A 218 -12.03 -22.14 13.53
N GLY A 219 -12.92 -21.18 13.18
CA GLY A 219 -13.67 -20.37 14.13
C GLY A 219 -12.84 -19.29 14.85
N ILE A 220 -11.59 -19.07 14.42
CA ILE A 220 -10.69 -18.11 15.07
C ILE A 220 -11.14 -16.67 14.79
N THR A 221 -11.66 -16.40 13.61
CA THR A 221 -12.23 -15.11 13.23
C THR A 221 -13.47 -14.77 14.06
N GLU A 222 -14.33 -15.73 14.35
CA GLU A 222 -15.50 -15.56 15.23
C GLU A 222 -15.08 -15.26 16.68
N LEU A 223 -14.07 -15.99 17.20
CA LEU A 223 -13.53 -15.74 18.52
C LEU A 223 -12.93 -14.33 18.64
N ALA A 224 -12.19 -13.91 17.61
CA ALA A 224 -11.64 -12.56 17.55
C ALA A 224 -12.75 -11.51 17.46
N ALA A 225 -13.79 -11.74 16.65
CA ALA A 225 -14.94 -10.87 16.52
C ALA A 225 -15.67 -10.69 17.86
N TRP A 226 -15.87 -11.78 18.60
CA TRP A 226 -16.46 -11.73 19.94
C TRP A 226 -15.62 -10.88 20.92
N ALA A 227 -14.29 -11.07 20.91
CA ALA A 227 -13.38 -10.31 21.76
C ALA A 227 -13.37 -8.80 21.39
N LEU A 228 -13.33 -8.49 20.10
CA LEU A 228 -13.34 -7.12 19.58
C LEU A 228 -14.70 -6.43 19.76
N GLY A 229 -15.79 -7.19 19.69
CA GLY A 229 -17.15 -6.69 19.96
C GLY A 229 -17.30 -6.10 21.36
N LYS A 230 -16.59 -6.68 22.36
CA LYS A 230 -16.53 -6.14 23.72
C LYS A 230 -15.85 -4.77 23.83
N LEU A 231 -15.07 -4.38 22.82
CA LEU A 231 -14.42 -3.07 22.73
C LEU A 231 -15.31 -2.01 22.08
N GLY A 232 -16.57 -2.33 21.77
CA GLY A 232 -17.53 -1.38 21.22
C GLY A 232 -17.34 -1.06 19.74
N LEU A 233 -16.71 -1.94 18.95
CA LEU A 233 -16.46 -1.74 17.52
C LEU A 233 -17.70 -1.98 16.63
N GLY A 234 -18.85 -2.29 17.22
CA GLY A 234 -20.13 -2.45 16.52
C GLY A 234 -20.11 -3.58 15.48
N GLY A 235 -20.80 -3.36 14.36
CA GLY A 235 -20.91 -4.31 13.24
C GLY A 235 -19.63 -4.57 12.46
N ASN A 236 -18.49 -3.98 12.85
CA ASN A 236 -17.19 -4.17 12.20
C ASN A 236 -16.23 -5.10 12.96
N SER A 237 -16.68 -5.69 14.07
CA SER A 237 -15.82 -6.55 14.90
C SER A 237 -15.36 -7.82 14.18
N ASP A 238 -16.19 -8.41 13.30
CA ASP A 238 -15.91 -9.58 12.47
C ASP A 238 -15.03 -9.23 11.24
N ARG A 239 -15.01 -7.97 10.82
CA ARG A 239 -14.29 -7.50 9.63
C ARG A 239 -12.88 -7.01 9.93
N LEU A 240 -12.61 -6.67 11.19
CA LEU A 240 -11.33 -6.04 11.57
C LEU A 240 -10.14 -7.02 11.49
N LEU A 241 -10.29 -8.26 11.97
CA LEU A 241 -9.20 -9.23 11.91
C LEU A 241 -8.81 -9.57 10.45
N PRO A 242 -9.74 -9.90 9.54
CA PRO A 242 -9.42 -10.06 8.13
C PRO A 242 -8.72 -8.83 7.52
N ALA A 243 -9.17 -7.61 7.81
CA ALA A 243 -8.54 -6.38 7.33
C ALA A 243 -7.13 -6.14 7.90
N LEU A 244 -6.86 -6.57 9.13
CA LEU A 244 -5.52 -6.52 9.73
C LEU A 244 -4.58 -7.60 9.16
N LEU A 245 -5.11 -8.71 8.71
CA LEU A 245 -4.33 -9.76 8.05
C LEU A 245 -4.03 -9.36 6.60
N GLU A 246 -5.05 -8.92 5.87
CA GLU A 246 -4.95 -8.58 4.46
C GLU A 246 -5.73 -7.29 4.18
N VAL A 247 -5.01 -6.23 3.81
CA VAL A 247 -5.54 -4.86 3.74
C VAL A 247 -6.68 -4.68 2.73
N THR A 248 -6.79 -5.51 1.70
CA THR A 248 -7.88 -5.41 0.71
C THR A 248 -9.23 -5.80 1.33
N GLN A 249 -9.23 -6.51 2.45
CA GLN A 249 -10.44 -6.86 3.19
C GLN A 249 -11.14 -5.66 3.86
N VAL A 250 -10.51 -4.46 3.88
CA VAL A 250 -11.20 -3.22 4.31
C VAL A 250 -12.48 -2.94 3.52
N ARG A 251 -12.60 -3.49 2.29
CA ARG A 251 -13.81 -3.42 1.47
C ARG A 251 -15.05 -4.08 2.13
N GLY A 252 -14.84 -4.97 3.09
CA GLY A 252 -15.91 -5.61 3.83
C GLY A 252 -16.43 -4.81 5.03
N LEU A 253 -15.83 -3.65 5.35
CA LEU A 253 -16.30 -2.81 6.45
C LEU A 253 -17.71 -2.27 6.17
N VAL A 254 -18.53 -2.24 7.22
CA VAL A 254 -19.84 -1.62 7.18
C VAL A 254 -19.69 -0.12 7.48
N PRO A 255 -20.28 0.79 6.68
CA PRO A 255 -20.06 2.24 6.80
C PRO A 255 -20.81 2.88 8.00
N GLU A 256 -20.70 2.28 9.16
CA GLU A 256 -21.36 2.71 10.39
C GLU A 256 -20.37 3.16 11.47
N GLY A 257 -20.80 4.07 12.32
CA GLY A 257 -20.04 4.50 13.50
C GLY A 257 -18.63 4.99 13.19
N ALA A 258 -17.62 4.27 13.66
CA ALA A 258 -16.22 4.60 13.48
C ALA A 258 -15.57 3.99 12.22
N ALA A 259 -16.35 3.50 11.25
CA ALA A 259 -15.84 2.77 10.09
C ALA A 259 -14.77 3.53 9.30
N ALA A 260 -14.90 4.85 9.09
CA ALA A 260 -13.90 5.66 8.41
C ALA A 260 -12.58 5.70 9.18
N SER A 261 -12.64 5.83 10.50
CA SER A 261 -11.47 5.77 11.39
C SER A 261 -10.81 4.39 11.37
N LEU A 262 -11.61 3.33 11.44
CA LEU A 262 -11.11 1.94 11.36
C LEU A 262 -10.47 1.65 10.00
N CYS A 263 -11.10 2.11 8.92
CA CYS A 263 -10.58 1.98 7.57
C CYS A 263 -9.23 2.70 7.42
N ALA A 264 -9.13 3.97 7.84
CA ALA A 264 -7.87 4.72 7.80
C ALA A 264 -6.79 4.08 8.66
N ALA A 265 -7.14 3.60 9.86
CA ALA A 265 -6.22 2.90 10.74
C ALA A 265 -5.71 1.59 10.11
N ALA A 266 -6.59 0.76 9.55
CA ALA A 266 -6.23 -0.47 8.85
C ALA A 266 -5.35 -0.21 7.62
N LEU A 267 -5.68 0.83 6.84
CA LEU A 267 -4.88 1.26 5.69
C LEU A 267 -3.49 1.77 6.10
N SER A 268 -3.37 2.56 7.17
CA SER A 268 -2.05 3.00 7.66
C SER A 268 -1.25 1.89 8.30
N PHE A 269 -1.89 0.91 8.92
CA PHE A 269 -1.25 -0.30 9.40
C PHE A 269 -0.75 -1.15 8.21
N GLY A 270 -1.58 -1.31 7.18
CA GLY A 270 -1.29 -1.99 5.93
C GLY A 270 -1.50 -3.50 5.94
N GLY A 271 -1.83 -4.09 7.10
CA GLY A 271 -2.02 -5.53 7.25
C GLY A 271 -0.72 -6.34 7.33
N VAL A 272 -0.81 -7.52 7.91
CA VAL A 272 0.34 -8.44 8.07
C VAL A 272 0.86 -8.91 6.71
N CYS A 273 -0.03 -9.17 5.75
CA CYS A 273 0.30 -9.54 4.38
C CYS A 273 1.25 -8.52 3.73
N VAL A 274 0.90 -7.23 3.79
CA VAL A 274 1.71 -6.16 3.19
C VAL A 274 3.04 -5.99 3.93
N LEU A 275 3.08 -6.12 5.25
CA LEU A 275 4.33 -6.10 6.00
C LEU A 275 5.27 -7.22 5.54
N MET A 276 4.74 -8.41 5.26
CA MET A 276 5.52 -9.52 4.71
C MET A 276 5.96 -9.28 3.25
N GLN A 277 5.10 -8.69 2.42
CA GLN A 277 5.45 -8.26 1.05
C GLN A 277 6.64 -7.29 1.08
N VAL A 278 6.57 -6.27 1.93
CA VAL A 278 7.66 -5.28 2.10
C VAL A 278 8.93 -5.96 2.61
N GLY A 279 8.81 -6.89 3.57
CA GLY A 279 9.92 -7.70 4.07
C GLY A 279 10.60 -8.52 2.96
N ALA A 280 9.80 -9.16 2.10
CA ALA A 280 10.30 -9.92 0.94
C ALA A 280 11.01 -9.03 -0.08
N LEU A 281 10.45 -7.84 -0.40
CA LEU A 281 11.03 -6.89 -1.33
C LEU A 281 12.34 -6.26 -0.82
N THR A 282 12.48 -6.06 0.50
CA THR A 282 13.73 -5.58 1.08
C THR A 282 14.83 -6.62 1.11
N GLY A 283 14.49 -7.92 1.00
CA GLY A 283 15.45 -9.02 0.96
C GLY A 283 16.37 -9.10 2.18
N GLY A 284 15.94 -8.57 3.33
CA GLY A 284 16.76 -8.49 4.55
C GLY A 284 17.82 -7.38 4.56
N GLU A 285 17.93 -6.58 3.50
CA GLU A 285 18.90 -5.48 3.43
C GLU A 285 18.48 -4.27 4.26
N ILE A 286 17.17 -4.10 4.46
CA ILE A 286 16.58 -3.03 5.27
C ILE A 286 15.89 -3.66 6.48
N SER A 287 16.21 -3.18 7.68
CA SER A 287 15.57 -3.67 8.90
C SER A 287 14.11 -3.24 8.97
N MET A 288 13.21 -4.19 9.18
CA MET A 288 11.77 -3.96 9.32
C MET A 288 11.37 -3.46 10.72
N LYS A 289 12.27 -3.52 11.72
CA LYS A 289 11.94 -3.17 13.11
C LYS A 289 11.36 -1.75 13.27
N PRO A 290 11.98 -0.69 12.72
CA PRO A 290 11.43 0.66 12.83
C PRO A 290 10.05 0.79 12.18
N LEU A 291 9.84 0.14 11.02
CA LEU A 291 8.54 0.11 10.35
C LEU A 291 7.49 -0.51 11.27
N LEU A 292 7.73 -1.72 11.81
CA LEU A 292 6.76 -2.42 12.66
C LEU A 292 6.36 -1.58 13.88
N ILE A 293 7.33 -0.95 14.54
CA ILE A 293 7.07 -0.09 15.70
C ILE A 293 6.23 1.14 15.31
N SER A 294 6.51 1.73 14.14
CA SER A 294 5.81 2.93 13.67
C SER A 294 4.37 2.68 13.21
N ARG A 295 3.98 1.43 12.95
CA ARG A 295 2.62 1.14 12.41
C ARG A 295 1.51 1.41 13.40
N ILE A 296 1.73 1.13 14.69
CA ILE A 296 0.71 1.39 15.71
C ILE A 296 0.41 2.89 15.84
N PRO A 297 1.40 3.77 16.12
CA PRO A 297 1.11 5.20 16.18
C PRO A 297 0.62 5.79 14.84
N ALA A 298 1.08 5.28 13.69
CA ALA A 298 0.58 5.72 12.40
C ALA A 298 -0.90 5.36 12.19
N ALA A 299 -1.31 4.14 12.56
CA ALA A 299 -2.70 3.70 12.49
C ALA A 299 -3.61 4.51 13.40
N LEU A 300 -3.18 4.76 14.64
CA LEU A 300 -3.95 5.57 15.60
C LEU A 300 -4.12 7.01 15.10
N LEU A 301 -3.05 7.61 14.60
CA LEU A 301 -3.08 8.97 14.09
C LEU A 301 -3.97 9.10 12.85
N SER A 302 -3.86 8.19 11.89
CA SER A 302 -4.70 8.23 10.68
C SER A 302 -6.17 7.97 11.00
N GLY A 303 -6.45 7.03 11.91
CA GLY A 303 -7.82 6.79 12.39
C GLY A 303 -8.42 8.02 13.06
N PHE A 304 -7.66 8.70 13.90
CA PHE A 304 -8.09 9.95 14.52
C PHE A 304 -8.36 11.05 13.49
N LEU A 305 -7.45 11.24 12.53
CA LEU A 305 -7.58 12.24 11.46
C LEU A 305 -8.73 11.94 10.50
N ALA A 306 -9.11 10.68 10.32
CA ALA A 306 -10.22 10.29 9.45
C ALA A 306 -11.60 10.36 10.14
N PHE A 307 -11.67 10.64 11.44
CA PHE A 307 -12.93 10.71 12.18
C PHE A 307 -13.99 11.66 11.54
N PRO A 308 -13.62 12.85 11.00
CA PRO A 308 -14.58 13.71 10.32
C PRO A 308 -15.20 13.11 9.06
N ALA A 309 -14.51 12.19 8.39
CA ALA A 309 -15.01 11.54 7.17
C ALA A 309 -16.29 10.72 7.44
N GLY A 310 -16.37 10.05 8.60
CA GLY A 310 -17.56 9.30 9.00
C GLY A 310 -18.79 10.17 9.24
N LYS A 311 -18.61 11.41 9.70
CA LYS A 311 -19.72 12.34 9.87
C LYS A 311 -20.28 12.87 8.55
N LEU A 312 -19.43 13.00 7.53
CA LEU A 312 -19.84 13.45 6.21
C LEU A 312 -20.64 12.38 5.46
N THR A 313 -20.29 11.11 5.62
CA THR A 313 -21.05 10.00 5.02
C THR A 313 -22.43 9.87 5.67
N ALA A 314 -22.53 9.93 7.01
CA ALA A 314 -23.77 9.91 7.73
C ALA A 314 -24.68 11.13 7.38
N ALA A 315 -24.10 12.30 7.16
CA ALA A 315 -24.84 13.49 6.73
C ALA A 315 -25.35 13.38 5.27
N ALA A 316 -24.58 12.76 4.38
CA ALA A 316 -24.97 12.52 2.99
C ALA A 316 -26.11 11.50 2.88
N GLU A 317 -26.11 10.45 3.69
CA GLU A 317 -27.19 9.47 3.80
C GLU A 317 -28.48 10.10 4.37
N ALA A 318 -28.37 10.97 5.37
CA ALA A 318 -29.51 11.68 5.95
C ALA A 318 -30.13 12.70 4.97
N TYR A 319 -29.36 13.23 4.03
CA TYR A 319 -29.83 14.19 3.02
C TYR A 319 -30.39 13.53 1.74
N SER A 320 -30.20 12.24 1.54
CA SER A 320 -30.72 11.47 0.40
C SER A 320 -31.50 10.22 0.82
N PRO A 321 -32.66 10.38 1.47
CA PRO A 321 -33.44 9.25 1.97
C PRO A 321 -34.08 8.37 0.87
N ASN A 322 -33.93 8.72 -0.42
CA ASN A 322 -34.56 8.03 -1.55
C ASN A 322 -33.56 7.51 -2.63
N ALA A 323 -32.28 7.36 -2.31
CA ALA A 323 -31.30 6.82 -3.26
C ALA A 323 -31.32 5.28 -3.39
N SER A 324 -32.33 4.60 -2.83
CA SER A 324 -32.51 3.14 -2.93
C SER A 324 -33.12 2.66 -4.26
N GLY A 325 -32.94 3.39 -5.36
CA GLY A 325 -33.57 2.99 -6.63
C GLY A 325 -32.84 3.41 -7.90
N VAL A 326 -31.75 4.13 -7.82
CA VAL A 326 -30.97 4.47 -9.02
C VAL A 326 -29.70 3.62 -9.00
N PRO A 327 -29.50 2.71 -9.99
CA PRO A 327 -28.17 2.16 -10.18
C PRO A 327 -27.28 3.37 -10.37
N ALA A 328 -26.23 3.49 -9.55
CA ALA A 328 -25.24 4.53 -9.66
C ALA A 328 -24.55 4.44 -11.04
N ALA A 329 -25.18 5.02 -12.05
CA ALA A 329 -24.52 5.51 -13.24
C ALA A 329 -23.76 6.80 -12.91
N GLY A 330 -23.27 6.93 -11.70
CA GLY A 330 -22.14 7.74 -11.35
C GLY A 330 -20.97 7.05 -11.98
N GLN A 331 -20.47 7.62 -13.06
CA GLN A 331 -19.21 7.30 -13.64
C GLN A 331 -18.22 7.16 -12.48
N ALA A 332 -18.03 5.93 -12.02
CA ALA A 332 -16.82 5.54 -11.37
C ALA A 332 -15.75 6.24 -12.22
N PHE A 333 -14.94 7.04 -11.58
CA PHE A 333 -13.62 7.38 -12.14
C PHE A 333 -13.08 5.99 -12.44
N SER A 334 -13.35 5.53 -13.67
CA SER A 334 -13.26 4.12 -13.96
C SER A 334 -11.79 3.82 -13.72
N ILE A 335 -11.51 2.76 -13.02
CA ILE A 335 -10.15 2.19 -12.92
C ILE A 335 -9.50 2.26 -14.30
N ASN A 336 -10.27 2.12 -15.35
CA ASN A 336 -9.95 2.34 -16.76
C ASN A 336 -9.47 3.76 -17.11
N ALA A 337 -9.95 4.83 -16.49
CA ALA A 337 -9.46 6.18 -16.80
C ALA A 337 -8.05 6.42 -16.22
N GLY A 338 -7.80 5.99 -14.99
CA GLY A 338 -6.46 6.04 -14.40
C GLY A 338 -5.49 5.13 -15.15
N LEU A 339 -5.94 3.93 -15.53
CA LEU A 339 -5.17 2.99 -16.35
C LEU A 339 -4.87 3.58 -17.73
N SER A 340 -5.87 4.18 -18.39
CA SER A 340 -5.71 4.82 -19.71
C SER A 340 -4.72 5.98 -19.63
N VAL A 341 -4.74 6.80 -18.60
CA VAL A 341 -3.76 7.90 -18.41
C VAL A 341 -2.36 7.34 -18.18
N CYS A 342 -2.19 6.32 -17.34
CA CYS A 342 -0.89 5.68 -17.14
C CYS A 342 -0.36 5.04 -18.42
N VAL A 343 -1.20 4.34 -19.18
CA VAL A 343 -0.84 3.73 -20.47
C VAL A 343 -0.48 4.80 -21.51
N LEU A 344 -1.22 5.92 -21.57
CA LEU A 344 -0.91 7.05 -22.45
C LEU A 344 0.42 7.72 -22.08
N ILE A 345 0.70 7.90 -20.77
CA ILE A 345 1.98 8.42 -20.31
C ILE A 345 3.12 7.46 -20.68
N MET A 346 2.93 6.15 -20.45
CA MET A 346 3.92 5.14 -20.83
C MET A 346 4.14 5.08 -22.35
N ALA A 347 3.08 5.14 -23.15
CA ALA A 347 3.16 5.19 -24.60
C ALA A 347 3.85 6.47 -25.09
N GLY A 348 3.53 7.63 -24.49
CA GLY A 348 4.19 8.89 -24.77
C GLY A 348 5.68 8.85 -24.43
N MET A 349 6.06 8.28 -23.30
CA MET A 349 7.45 8.08 -22.93
C MET A 349 8.17 7.14 -23.93
N LEU A 350 7.52 6.07 -24.36
CA LEU A 350 8.08 5.14 -25.34
C LEU A 350 8.32 5.83 -26.69
N ILE A 351 7.37 6.65 -27.16
CA ILE A 351 7.51 7.42 -28.40
C ILE A 351 8.69 8.39 -28.30
N LEU A 352 8.79 9.14 -27.21
CA LEU A 352 9.90 10.08 -26.98
C LEU A 352 11.27 9.37 -26.91
N LEU A 353 11.32 8.15 -26.34
CA LEU A 353 12.53 7.34 -26.32
C LEU A 353 12.94 6.86 -27.73
N VAL A 354 11.97 6.46 -28.55
CA VAL A 354 12.21 6.03 -29.93
C VAL A 354 12.64 7.22 -30.83
N GLU A 355 12.05 8.39 -30.63
CA GLU A 355 12.44 9.59 -31.37
C GLU A 355 13.79 10.13 -30.92
N GLY A 356 14.07 10.12 -29.60
CA GLY A 356 15.38 10.55 -29.06
C GLY A 356 16.55 9.66 -29.54
N GLY A 357 16.33 8.38 -29.73
CA GLY A 357 17.32 7.45 -30.30
C GLY A 357 17.62 7.68 -31.79
N ARG A 358 16.70 8.27 -32.55
CA ARG A 358 16.90 8.62 -33.96
C ARG A 358 17.62 9.95 -34.19
N ALA A 359 17.74 10.79 -33.17
CA ALA A 359 18.42 12.08 -33.26
C ALA A 359 19.93 12.01 -32.93
N THR A 360 20.43 10.84 -32.54
CA THR A 360 21.86 10.59 -32.19
C THR A 360 22.61 9.71 -33.18
N ASP A 361 21.96 9.25 -34.26
CA ASP A 361 22.55 8.64 -35.44
C ASP A 361 22.55 9.67 -36.60
#